data_bbf5d5d54de0b09968abef559aaec1d3
#
_entry.id   bbf5d5d54de0b09968abef559aaec1d3
#
_cell.length_a   1.000
_cell.length_b   1.000
_cell.length_c   1.000
_cell.angle_alpha   90.00
_cell.angle_beta   90.00
_cell.angle_gamma   90.00
#
_symmetry.space_group_name_H-M   'P 1'
#
loop_
_entity.id
_entity.type
_entity.pdbx_description
1 polymer ?
#
loop_
_entity_poly.entity_id
_entity_poly.type
_entity_poly.pdbx_seq_one_letter_code
_entity_poly.pdbx_strand_id
1 'polypeptide(L)'
;MRTKTSEKNKINVITLGCSKNLYDSEVLISQLKANNKDVVHQEDGNIVVINTCGFIENAKQESIDTIIDFVDKKNKGIVDKVYVTGCLSERYKDDLESEIPDVDSYFGTTDLPNLLKQLECDYKSELIGERFLSTPKNYAYLKISEGCDRKCSFCAIPLMRGKHKSRKIEEIVMEAKKLANQGVKELILIAQDLTFYGLDIYKKRKLSKLLENLCEIEGISWIRLHYAYPNGFPLDVLNVMSSQPKICNYIDIPLQHISTNILASMRRGSNREKINSLISKFREKVPGIAIRSTVIVGFPGETKENFDELCNWIKEIKFDRLGCFKYSHEENTYAFNLKDDVPDKEKNRRLDKLMKIQANISHEKNKLKIGKKFKVCIDRSEGNYYVGRTEHDSPDVDNNVLLEKRKGYLRLGSFVQVKITNALTYDLMAELV
;
A
#
# COMPACT_ATOMS: atom_id res chain seq x y z
N MET A 1 15.63 -49.06 -9.21
CA MET A 1 16.24 -47.73 -9.07
C MET A 1 15.44 -46.74 -9.90
N ARG A 2 14.57 -45.92 -9.31
CA ARG A 2 13.94 -44.79 -10.00
C ARG A 2 14.96 -43.68 -10.00
N THR A 3 15.47 -43.34 -11.18
CA THR A 3 16.25 -42.10 -11.39
C THR A 3 15.42 -40.93 -10.93
N LYS A 4 15.78 -40.25 -9.82
CA LYS A 4 15.31 -38.91 -9.50
C LYS A 4 15.77 -38.04 -10.67
N THR A 5 14.83 -37.69 -11.56
CA THR A 5 15.00 -36.54 -12.43
C THR A 5 15.29 -35.36 -11.50
N SER A 6 16.41 -34.68 -11.70
CA SER A 6 16.72 -33.44 -10.99
C SER A 6 15.56 -32.46 -11.28
N GLU A 7 14.64 -32.34 -10.34
CA GLU A 7 13.69 -31.26 -10.39
C GLU A 7 14.51 -29.95 -10.42
N LYS A 8 14.35 -29.17 -11.46
CA LYS A 8 14.97 -27.84 -11.59
C LYS A 8 14.63 -27.08 -10.31
N ASN A 9 15.63 -26.47 -9.66
CA ASN A 9 15.46 -25.64 -8.48
C ASN A 9 14.45 -24.53 -8.77
N LYS A 10 13.19 -24.73 -8.36
CA LYS A 10 12.08 -23.78 -8.55
C LYS A 10 12.00 -22.88 -7.33
N ILE A 11 12.17 -21.58 -7.54
CA ILE A 11 12.17 -20.58 -6.48
C ILE A 11 10.74 -20.03 -6.33
N ASN A 12 10.17 -20.18 -5.14
CA ASN A 12 8.89 -19.58 -4.78
C ASN A 12 9.12 -18.31 -3.95
N VAL A 13 8.64 -17.18 -4.42
CA VAL A 13 8.67 -15.91 -3.68
C VAL A 13 7.32 -15.70 -3.00
N ILE A 14 7.31 -15.71 -1.67
CA ILE A 14 6.14 -15.40 -0.83
C ILE A 14 6.21 -13.92 -0.44
N THR A 15 5.13 -13.19 -0.66
CA THR A 15 5.04 -11.77 -0.32
C THR A 15 3.98 -11.53 0.74
N LEU A 16 4.39 -10.98 1.88
CA LEU A 16 3.51 -10.60 2.98
C LEU A 16 3.44 -9.08 3.13
N GLY A 17 2.32 -8.58 3.61
CA GLY A 17 2.13 -7.19 4.00
C GLY A 17 1.68 -6.27 2.86
N CYS A 18 2.43 -5.23 2.54
CA CYS A 18 1.94 -4.07 1.79
C CYS A 18 2.45 -3.97 0.33
N SER A 19 1.91 -3.02 -0.41
CA SER A 19 2.30 -2.72 -1.81
C SER A 19 3.81 -2.42 -2.00
N LYS A 20 4.53 -1.96 -0.94
CA LYS A 20 5.97 -1.77 -1.02
C LYS A 20 6.71 -3.10 -1.04
N ASN A 21 6.29 -4.06 -0.20
CA ASN A 21 6.82 -5.43 -0.23
C ASN A 21 6.50 -6.12 -1.56
N LEU A 22 5.29 -5.92 -2.08
CA LEU A 22 4.93 -6.46 -3.39
C LEU A 22 5.84 -5.93 -4.50
N TYR A 23 6.08 -4.61 -4.52
CA TYR A 23 7.03 -3.99 -5.44
C TYR A 23 8.44 -4.62 -5.30
N ASP A 24 8.93 -4.80 -4.08
CA ASP A 24 10.27 -5.37 -3.83
C ASP A 24 10.35 -6.83 -4.29
N SER A 25 9.30 -7.63 -4.08
CA SER A 25 9.20 -9.01 -4.58
C SER A 25 9.16 -9.07 -6.11
N GLU A 26 8.43 -8.16 -6.77
CA GLU A 26 8.39 -8.09 -8.23
C GLU A 26 9.75 -7.75 -8.83
N VAL A 27 10.53 -6.87 -8.18
CA VAL A 27 11.93 -6.59 -8.55
C VAL A 27 12.80 -7.84 -8.37
N LEU A 28 12.71 -8.53 -7.23
CA LEU A 28 13.44 -9.77 -6.97
C LEU A 28 13.13 -10.83 -8.04
N ILE A 29 11.84 -11.07 -8.33
CA ILE A 29 11.41 -12.05 -9.35
C ILE A 29 12.01 -11.69 -10.72
N SER A 30 12.04 -10.41 -11.09
CA SER A 30 12.64 -9.98 -12.36
C SER A 30 14.13 -10.25 -12.42
N GLN A 31 14.86 -9.98 -11.33
CA GLN A 31 16.30 -10.27 -11.23
C GLN A 31 16.57 -11.77 -11.35
N LEU A 32 15.79 -12.60 -10.68
CA LEU A 32 15.92 -14.06 -10.74
C LEU A 32 15.63 -14.61 -12.14
N LYS A 33 14.56 -14.15 -12.79
CA LYS A 33 14.21 -14.53 -14.18
C LYS A 33 15.29 -14.12 -15.17
N ALA A 34 15.88 -12.94 -15.01
CA ALA A 34 16.99 -12.48 -15.86
C ALA A 34 18.28 -13.26 -15.66
N ASN A 35 18.40 -14.01 -14.55
CA ASN A 35 19.45 -15.00 -14.28
C ASN A 35 19.03 -16.42 -14.67
N ASN A 36 17.99 -16.58 -15.50
CA ASN A 36 17.46 -17.86 -15.99
C ASN A 36 17.00 -18.83 -14.88
N LYS A 37 16.61 -18.32 -13.71
CA LYS A 37 16.01 -19.13 -12.66
C LYS A 37 14.54 -19.39 -12.95
N ASP A 38 14.06 -20.58 -12.59
CA ASP A 38 12.63 -20.91 -12.60
C ASP A 38 11.98 -20.33 -11.35
N VAL A 39 11.08 -19.35 -11.52
CA VAL A 39 10.53 -18.54 -10.42
C VAL A 39 9.02 -18.45 -10.52
N VAL A 40 8.37 -18.71 -9.40
CA VAL A 40 6.93 -18.56 -9.19
C VAL A 40 6.66 -17.59 -8.04
N HIS A 41 5.41 -17.15 -7.94
CA HIS A 41 4.97 -16.24 -6.89
C HIS A 41 3.75 -16.83 -6.18
N GLN A 42 3.88 -17.08 -4.87
CA GLN A 42 2.84 -17.67 -4.02
C GLN A 42 2.32 -19.04 -4.53
N GLU A 43 3.19 -19.85 -5.04
CA GLU A 43 2.90 -21.20 -5.53
C GLU A 43 3.86 -22.20 -4.89
N ASP A 44 3.92 -23.46 -5.39
CA ASP A 44 4.84 -24.47 -4.89
C ASP A 44 6.24 -24.33 -5.51
N GLY A 45 7.27 -24.42 -4.68
CA GLY A 45 8.68 -24.42 -5.06
C GLY A 45 9.54 -25.06 -3.99
N ASN A 46 10.70 -25.62 -4.36
CA ASN A 46 11.62 -26.27 -3.43
C ASN A 46 12.64 -25.29 -2.78
N ILE A 47 12.78 -24.09 -3.30
CA ILE A 47 13.50 -22.98 -2.66
C ILE A 47 12.49 -21.89 -2.38
N VAL A 48 12.41 -21.40 -1.15
CA VAL A 48 11.41 -20.39 -0.74
C VAL A 48 12.11 -19.13 -0.28
N VAL A 49 11.64 -17.98 -0.79
CA VAL A 49 12.05 -16.64 -0.33
C VAL A 49 10.82 -15.92 0.24
N ILE A 50 10.82 -15.66 1.53
CA ILE A 50 9.71 -15.01 2.24
C ILE A 50 10.03 -13.53 2.44
N ASN A 51 9.29 -12.64 1.77
CA ASN A 51 9.38 -11.19 1.97
C ASN A 51 8.37 -10.76 3.05
N THR A 52 8.87 -10.47 4.24
CA THR A 52 8.12 -10.33 5.49
C THR A 52 7.68 -8.90 5.79
N CYS A 53 6.60 -8.77 6.56
CA CYS A 53 6.12 -7.52 7.12
C CYS A 53 6.42 -7.42 8.62
N GLY A 54 6.94 -6.27 9.07
CA GLY A 54 7.30 -6.02 10.48
C GLY A 54 6.64 -4.77 11.06
N PHE A 55 5.50 -4.33 10.50
CA PHE A 55 4.95 -2.99 10.78
C PHE A 55 4.09 -2.94 12.05
N ILE A 56 3.18 -3.88 12.22
CA ILE A 56 2.27 -4.00 13.38
C ILE A 56 2.21 -5.45 13.85
N GLU A 57 1.77 -5.68 15.09
CA GLU A 57 1.77 -6.99 15.74
C GLU A 57 1.17 -8.10 14.87
N ASN A 58 -0.04 -7.92 14.34
CA ASN A 58 -0.69 -8.94 13.51
C ASN A 58 0.13 -9.31 12.26
N ALA A 59 0.78 -8.33 11.63
CA ALA A 59 1.60 -8.58 10.44
C ALA A 59 2.96 -9.23 10.80
N LYS A 60 3.49 -8.95 11.99
CA LYS A 60 4.66 -9.67 12.53
C LYS A 60 4.31 -11.13 12.78
N GLN A 61 3.18 -11.40 13.45
CA GLN A 61 2.72 -12.76 13.72
C GLN A 61 2.49 -13.55 12.43
N GLU A 62 1.77 -12.99 11.44
CA GLU A 62 1.60 -13.61 10.12
C GLU A 62 2.94 -13.97 9.48
N SER A 63 3.93 -13.09 9.59
CA SER A 63 5.26 -13.32 9.03
C SER A 63 6.00 -14.44 9.76
N ILE A 64 5.93 -14.48 11.08
CA ILE A 64 6.55 -15.53 11.92
C ILE A 64 5.88 -16.88 11.63
N ASP A 65 4.55 -16.93 11.64
CA ASP A 65 3.80 -18.17 11.37
C ASP A 65 4.14 -18.73 9.98
N THR A 66 4.27 -17.85 8.98
CA THR A 66 4.69 -18.26 7.63
C THR A 66 6.11 -18.81 7.60
N ILE A 67 7.06 -18.19 8.31
CA ILE A 67 8.44 -18.68 8.40
C ILE A 67 8.46 -20.07 9.02
N ILE A 68 7.75 -20.26 10.14
CA ILE A 68 7.68 -21.56 10.85
C ILE A 68 7.07 -22.63 9.96
N ASP A 69 5.97 -22.34 9.23
CA ASP A 69 5.35 -23.30 8.30
C ASP A 69 6.33 -23.79 7.22
N PHE A 70 7.14 -22.88 6.66
CA PHE A 70 8.12 -23.28 5.65
C PHE A 70 9.35 -23.95 6.24
N VAL A 71 9.77 -23.65 7.45
CA VAL A 71 10.80 -24.38 8.18
C VAL A 71 10.33 -25.79 8.48
N ASP A 72 9.08 -25.99 8.90
CA ASP A 72 8.48 -27.31 9.10
C ASP A 72 8.44 -28.13 7.81
N LYS A 73 8.11 -27.49 6.68
CA LYS A 73 8.17 -28.13 5.35
C LYS A 73 9.59 -28.51 4.96
N LYS A 74 10.58 -27.68 5.29
CA LYS A 74 12.00 -27.97 5.09
C LYS A 74 12.43 -29.20 5.92
N ASN A 75 12.07 -29.24 7.19
CA ASN A 75 12.39 -30.37 8.08
C ASN A 75 11.73 -31.70 7.64
N LYS A 76 10.58 -31.60 6.94
CA LYS A 76 9.91 -32.74 6.30
C LYS A 76 10.48 -33.11 4.91
N GLY A 77 11.47 -32.37 4.40
CA GLY A 77 12.08 -32.59 3.09
C GLY A 77 11.18 -32.24 1.89
N ILE A 78 10.16 -31.38 2.11
CA ILE A 78 9.28 -30.84 1.06
C ILE A 78 9.92 -29.63 0.41
N VAL A 79 10.61 -28.79 1.20
CA VAL A 79 11.35 -27.61 0.78
C VAL A 79 12.84 -27.85 1.07
N ASP A 80 13.72 -27.46 0.16
CA ASP A 80 15.16 -27.64 0.32
C ASP A 80 15.81 -26.46 1.07
N LYS A 81 15.36 -25.23 0.77
CA LYS A 81 15.91 -24.00 1.35
C LYS A 81 14.84 -22.97 1.65
N VAL A 82 15.02 -22.26 2.76
CA VAL A 82 14.17 -21.13 3.20
C VAL A 82 15.04 -19.90 3.44
N TYR A 83 14.74 -18.83 2.71
CA TYR A 83 15.36 -17.52 2.87
C TYR A 83 14.31 -16.52 3.33
N VAL A 84 14.68 -15.63 4.24
CA VAL A 84 13.79 -14.61 4.77
C VAL A 84 14.35 -13.22 4.48
N THR A 85 13.51 -12.31 4.00
CA THR A 85 13.86 -10.91 3.73
C THR A 85 12.72 -9.98 4.14
N GLY A 86 12.91 -8.67 4.04
CA GLY A 86 11.84 -7.69 4.26
C GLY A 86 11.87 -7.00 5.61
N CYS A 87 10.75 -6.39 5.98
CA CYS A 87 10.67 -5.47 7.11
C CYS A 87 10.84 -6.15 8.48
N LEU A 88 10.32 -7.35 8.67
CA LEU A 88 10.49 -8.08 9.93
C LEU A 88 11.96 -8.48 10.10
N SER A 89 12.53 -9.07 9.06
CA SER A 89 13.93 -9.47 9.07
C SER A 89 14.89 -8.30 9.25
N GLU A 90 14.63 -7.13 8.66
CA GLU A 90 15.44 -5.92 8.90
C GLU A 90 15.43 -5.50 10.36
N ARG A 91 14.26 -5.61 11.02
CA ARG A 91 14.04 -5.07 12.36
C ARG A 91 14.50 -6.00 13.47
N TYR A 92 14.39 -7.31 13.27
CA TYR A 92 14.59 -8.33 14.29
C TYR A 92 15.52 -9.45 13.84
N LYS A 93 16.53 -9.13 13.03
CA LYS A 93 17.41 -10.12 12.41
C LYS A 93 18.07 -11.03 13.45
N ASP A 94 18.72 -10.44 14.45
CA ASP A 94 19.47 -11.18 15.48
C ASP A 94 18.53 -12.08 16.31
N ASP A 95 17.33 -11.59 16.64
CA ASP A 95 16.32 -12.36 17.37
C ASP A 95 15.83 -13.55 16.53
N LEU A 96 15.53 -13.30 15.24
CA LEU A 96 15.06 -14.34 14.32
C LEU A 96 16.13 -15.40 14.06
N GLU A 97 17.39 -15.01 13.90
CA GLU A 97 18.52 -15.95 13.76
C GLU A 97 18.69 -16.83 14.99
N SER A 98 18.43 -16.29 16.18
CA SER A 98 18.50 -17.02 17.44
C SER A 98 17.31 -17.95 17.65
N GLU A 99 16.08 -17.47 17.40
CA GLU A 99 14.85 -18.19 17.73
C GLU A 99 14.40 -19.17 16.62
N ILE A 100 14.77 -18.92 15.38
CA ILE A 100 14.43 -19.77 14.21
C ILE A 100 15.71 -20.06 13.39
N PRO A 101 16.68 -20.80 13.95
CA PRO A 101 17.99 -21.06 13.32
C PRO A 101 17.92 -21.96 12.07
N ASP A 102 16.83 -22.65 11.84
CA ASP A 102 16.63 -23.56 10.69
C ASP A 102 16.39 -22.82 9.36
N VAL A 103 16.22 -21.50 9.37
CA VAL A 103 16.22 -20.66 8.17
C VAL A 103 17.64 -20.57 7.60
N ASP A 104 17.80 -20.75 6.29
CA ASP A 104 19.14 -20.77 5.66
C ASP A 104 19.86 -19.41 5.70
N SER A 105 19.13 -18.31 5.56
CA SER A 105 19.68 -16.95 5.76
C SER A 105 18.59 -15.89 5.87
N TYR A 106 18.90 -14.84 6.64
CA TYR A 106 18.07 -13.66 6.82
C TYR A 106 18.69 -12.44 6.14
N PHE A 107 17.86 -11.66 5.43
CA PHE A 107 18.26 -10.46 4.70
C PHE A 107 17.40 -9.27 5.09
N GLY A 108 17.98 -8.08 5.11
CA GLY A 108 17.25 -6.85 5.32
C GLY A 108 16.51 -6.34 4.06
N THR A 109 15.87 -5.19 4.20
CA THR A 109 15.08 -4.56 3.10
C THR A 109 15.95 -4.01 1.97
N THR A 110 17.23 -3.80 2.20
CA THR A 110 18.20 -3.27 1.22
C THR A 110 19.19 -4.31 0.72
N ASP A 111 19.10 -5.56 1.19
CA ASP A 111 20.09 -6.62 0.95
C ASP A 111 19.82 -7.46 -0.32
N LEU A 112 19.05 -6.94 -1.27
CA LEU A 112 18.75 -7.64 -2.53
C LEU A 112 20.00 -8.21 -3.23
N PRO A 113 21.15 -7.49 -3.35
CA PRO A 113 22.35 -8.05 -3.98
C PRO A 113 22.90 -9.28 -3.25
N ASN A 114 22.89 -9.28 -1.91
CA ASN A 114 23.36 -10.40 -1.11
C ASN A 114 22.41 -11.60 -1.21
N LEU A 115 21.10 -11.38 -1.20
CA LEU A 115 20.10 -12.42 -1.43
C LEU A 115 20.28 -13.06 -2.82
N LEU A 116 20.49 -12.27 -3.87
CA LEU A 116 20.74 -12.78 -5.22
C LEU A 116 22.02 -13.61 -5.28
N LYS A 117 23.11 -13.16 -4.64
CA LYS A 117 24.37 -13.91 -4.55
C LYS A 117 24.17 -15.26 -3.87
N GLN A 118 23.36 -15.34 -2.80
CA GLN A 118 23.04 -16.59 -2.12
C GLN A 118 22.21 -17.55 -3.00
N LEU A 119 21.44 -17.00 -3.94
CA LEU A 119 20.69 -17.75 -4.95
C LEU A 119 21.51 -18.01 -6.25
N GLU A 120 22.83 -17.77 -6.18
CA GLU A 120 23.76 -17.94 -7.33
C GLU A 120 23.33 -17.08 -8.54
N CYS A 121 23.00 -15.81 -8.29
CA CYS A 121 22.56 -14.84 -9.28
C CYS A 121 23.39 -13.56 -9.19
N ASP A 122 23.62 -12.92 -10.33
CA ASP A 122 24.21 -11.60 -10.42
C ASP A 122 23.11 -10.52 -10.33
N TYR A 123 23.45 -9.44 -9.61
CA TYR A 123 22.60 -8.25 -9.63
C TYR A 123 22.78 -7.48 -10.94
N LYS A 124 21.71 -7.36 -11.73
CA LYS A 124 21.70 -6.69 -13.03
C LYS A 124 21.12 -5.28 -12.87
N SER A 125 22.01 -4.29 -12.76
CA SER A 125 21.61 -2.89 -12.60
C SER A 125 20.89 -2.31 -13.83
N GLU A 126 21.11 -2.87 -15.03
CA GLU A 126 20.46 -2.49 -16.27
C GLU A 126 18.95 -2.81 -16.29
N LEU A 127 18.48 -3.69 -15.40
CA LEU A 127 17.06 -4.01 -15.25
C LEU A 127 16.27 -2.95 -14.45
N ILE A 128 16.86 -1.80 -14.16
CA ILE A 128 16.11 -0.70 -13.52
C ILE A 128 14.87 -0.38 -14.38
N GLY A 129 13.70 -0.52 -13.75
CA GLY A 129 12.40 -0.31 -14.40
C GLY A 129 11.86 -1.52 -15.19
N GLU A 130 12.57 -2.65 -15.24
CA GLU A 130 12.01 -3.92 -15.70
C GLU A 130 11.51 -4.72 -14.51
N ARG A 131 10.21 -5.02 -14.50
CA ARG A 131 9.59 -5.68 -13.37
C ARG A 131 8.55 -6.70 -13.82
N PHE A 132 8.61 -7.87 -13.22
CA PHE A 132 7.54 -8.86 -13.30
C PHE A 132 6.34 -8.33 -12.52
N LEU A 133 5.17 -8.31 -13.14
CA LEU A 133 3.96 -7.87 -12.47
C LEU A 133 3.23 -9.09 -11.89
N SER A 134 3.02 -9.08 -10.60
CA SER A 134 2.18 -10.02 -9.85
C SER A 134 0.74 -9.50 -9.68
N THR A 135 0.55 -8.19 -9.89
CA THR A 135 -0.79 -7.57 -9.95
C THR A 135 -1.53 -7.94 -11.24
N PRO A 136 -2.87 -7.79 -11.27
CA PRO A 136 -3.60 -7.76 -12.54
C PRO A 136 -2.96 -6.78 -13.53
N LYS A 137 -2.92 -7.15 -14.81
CA LYS A 137 -2.20 -6.39 -15.86
C LYS A 137 -2.68 -4.94 -16.07
N ASN A 138 -3.80 -4.55 -15.47
CA ASN A 138 -4.40 -3.22 -15.64
C ASN A 138 -3.80 -2.16 -14.73
N TYR A 139 -3.17 -2.51 -13.60
CA TYR A 139 -2.50 -1.55 -12.73
C TYR A 139 -1.14 -2.06 -12.23
N ALA A 140 -0.30 -1.12 -11.84
CA ALA A 140 0.97 -1.42 -11.19
C ALA A 140 1.30 -0.38 -10.12
N TYR A 141 1.91 -0.84 -9.04
CA TYR A 141 2.51 0.07 -8.06
C TYR A 141 3.80 0.64 -8.60
N LEU A 142 4.00 1.95 -8.50
CA LEU A 142 5.21 2.64 -8.93
C LEU A 142 5.87 3.31 -7.72
N LYS A 143 6.95 2.72 -7.22
CA LYS A 143 7.66 3.21 -6.05
C LYS A 143 8.56 4.39 -6.45
N ILE A 144 8.28 5.59 -5.92
CA ILE A 144 9.01 6.81 -6.26
C ILE A 144 10.11 7.18 -5.26
N SER A 145 10.00 6.65 -4.04
CA SER A 145 11.03 6.80 -3.00
C SER A 145 10.96 5.66 -1.99
N GLU A 146 12.01 5.50 -1.20
CA GLU A 146 12.12 4.54 -0.11
C GLU A 146 12.49 5.26 1.19
N GLY A 147 12.06 4.74 2.34
CA GLY A 147 12.37 5.29 3.65
C GLY A 147 11.58 6.55 4.01
N CYS A 148 11.75 7.03 5.26
CA CYS A 148 10.97 8.15 5.78
C CYS A 148 11.74 8.92 6.86
N ASP A 149 11.82 10.26 6.71
CA ASP A 149 12.44 11.15 7.70
C ASP A 149 11.44 11.75 8.70
N ARG A 150 10.16 11.36 8.61
CA ARG A 150 9.14 11.80 9.57
C ARG A 150 9.36 11.16 10.93
N LYS A 151 9.20 11.97 11.99
CA LYS A 151 9.44 11.55 13.38
C LYS A 151 8.13 11.20 14.11
N CYS A 152 7.18 10.53 13.44
CA CYS A 152 5.94 10.08 14.07
C CYS A 152 6.28 9.14 15.22
N SER A 153 5.76 9.42 16.43
CA SER A 153 6.19 8.75 17.66
C SER A 153 5.87 7.25 17.72
N PHE A 154 4.86 6.82 16.99
CA PHE A 154 4.36 5.43 16.95
C PHE A 154 4.93 4.59 15.79
N CYS A 155 5.74 5.19 14.92
CA CYS A 155 6.06 4.59 13.62
C CYS A 155 7.44 3.96 13.61
N ALA A 156 7.48 2.66 13.32
CA ALA A 156 8.72 1.88 13.18
C ALA A 156 9.31 1.91 11.75
N ILE A 157 8.70 2.59 10.79
CA ILE A 157 9.17 2.62 9.40
C ILE A 157 10.64 3.03 9.26
N PRO A 158 11.16 4.08 9.95
CA PRO A 158 12.57 4.43 9.83
C PRO A 158 13.54 3.33 10.27
N LEU A 159 13.10 2.44 11.20
CA LEU A 159 13.90 1.29 11.67
C LEU A 159 14.00 0.18 10.62
N MET A 160 13.01 0.09 9.70
CA MET A 160 12.92 -0.97 8.71
C MET A 160 13.30 -0.54 7.30
N ARG A 161 13.05 0.73 6.96
CA ARG A 161 13.21 1.25 5.59
C ARG A 161 14.23 2.39 5.50
N GLY A 162 14.79 2.79 6.65
CA GLY A 162 15.82 3.81 6.74
C GLY A 162 15.33 5.23 6.41
N LYS A 163 16.28 6.09 6.07
CA LYS A 163 16.04 7.48 5.68
C LYS A 163 15.43 7.59 4.29
N HIS A 164 14.69 8.68 4.08
CA HIS A 164 14.09 8.98 2.77
C HIS A 164 15.12 9.07 1.65
N LYS A 165 14.89 8.32 0.57
CA LYS A 165 15.69 8.32 -0.66
C LYS A 165 14.76 8.38 -1.86
N SER A 166 14.74 9.49 -2.57
CA SER A 166 13.97 9.66 -3.81
C SER A 166 14.68 8.96 -4.98
N ARG A 167 13.91 8.37 -5.88
CA ARG A 167 14.39 7.96 -7.20
C ARG A 167 14.40 9.15 -8.14
N LYS A 168 15.26 9.14 -9.15
CA LYS A 168 15.31 10.20 -10.16
C LYS A 168 14.06 10.18 -11.02
N ILE A 169 13.60 11.36 -11.47
CA ILE A 169 12.40 11.48 -12.32
C ILE A 169 12.56 10.64 -13.59
N GLU A 170 13.73 10.66 -14.20
CA GLU A 170 14.05 9.95 -15.44
C GLU A 170 13.90 8.43 -15.28
N GLU A 171 14.36 7.87 -14.18
CA GLU A 171 14.24 6.43 -13.87
C GLU A 171 12.77 6.02 -13.67
N ILE A 172 11.99 6.85 -12.95
CA ILE A 172 10.57 6.59 -12.70
C ILE A 172 9.77 6.67 -14.00
N VAL A 173 10.05 7.68 -14.83
CA VAL A 173 9.38 7.84 -16.14
C VAL A 173 9.74 6.69 -17.08
N MET A 174 11.00 6.24 -17.09
CA MET A 174 11.43 5.09 -17.88
C MET A 174 10.69 3.82 -17.44
N GLU A 175 10.61 3.53 -16.14
CA GLU A 175 9.83 2.40 -15.62
C GLU A 175 8.35 2.51 -16.00
N ALA A 176 7.75 3.69 -15.82
CA ALA A 176 6.35 3.91 -16.17
C ALA A 176 6.06 3.67 -17.66
N LYS A 177 6.96 4.06 -18.55
CA LYS A 177 6.87 3.75 -20.01
C LYS A 177 6.94 2.25 -20.28
N LYS A 178 7.85 1.53 -19.62
CA LYS A 178 7.96 0.07 -19.73
C LYS A 178 6.67 -0.62 -19.26
N LEU A 179 6.09 -0.17 -18.13
CA LEU A 179 4.81 -0.66 -17.62
C LEU A 179 3.65 -0.39 -18.60
N ALA A 180 3.60 0.81 -19.19
CA ALA A 180 2.60 1.15 -20.20
C ALA A 180 2.71 0.22 -21.43
N ASN A 181 3.92 -0.09 -21.91
CA ASN A 181 4.18 -1.03 -23.00
C ASN A 181 3.77 -2.47 -22.66
N GLN A 182 3.79 -2.87 -21.38
CA GLN A 182 3.27 -4.15 -20.89
C GLN A 182 1.73 -4.18 -20.81
N GLY A 183 1.05 -3.05 -21.05
CA GLY A 183 -0.40 -2.93 -21.06
C GLY A 183 -1.00 -2.38 -19.77
N VAL A 184 -0.19 -1.93 -18.82
CA VAL A 184 -0.66 -1.26 -17.59
C VAL A 184 -1.41 0.02 -17.96
N LYS A 185 -2.57 0.22 -17.35
CA LYS A 185 -3.47 1.36 -17.57
C LYS A 185 -3.50 2.33 -16.39
N GLU A 186 -3.18 1.85 -15.19
CA GLU A 186 -3.14 2.66 -13.98
C GLU A 186 -1.80 2.54 -13.27
N LEU A 187 -1.19 3.68 -12.95
CA LEU A 187 -0.01 3.76 -12.09
C LEU A 187 -0.44 4.22 -10.69
N ILE A 188 -0.12 3.42 -9.68
CA ILE A 188 -0.35 3.76 -8.28
C ILE A 188 0.98 4.15 -7.67
N LEU A 189 1.16 5.45 -7.45
CA LEU A 189 2.40 5.97 -6.87
C LEU A 189 2.47 5.64 -5.39
N ILE A 190 3.54 4.97 -4.99
CA ILE A 190 3.79 4.57 -3.61
C ILE A 190 5.13 5.09 -3.10
N ALA A 191 5.13 5.43 -1.81
CA ALA A 191 6.27 5.78 -0.98
C ALA A 191 5.86 5.59 0.49
N GLN A 192 6.74 5.88 1.42
CA GLN A 192 6.34 6.06 2.82
C GLN A 192 5.75 7.47 3.04
N ASP A 193 6.19 8.44 2.25
CA ASP A 193 5.64 9.80 2.17
C ASP A 193 5.89 10.40 0.78
N LEU A 194 4.85 10.47 -0.06
CA LEU A 194 4.93 11.09 -1.39
C LEU A 194 5.29 12.58 -1.34
N THR A 195 4.86 13.28 -0.29
CA THR A 195 5.01 14.75 -0.19
C THR A 195 6.45 15.19 0.02
N PHE A 196 7.34 14.25 0.38
CA PHE A 196 8.76 14.50 0.59
C PHE A 196 9.61 14.32 -0.67
N TYR A 197 9.02 13.75 -1.73
CA TYR A 197 9.71 13.41 -2.96
C TYR A 197 10.51 14.58 -3.55
N GLY A 198 11.80 14.33 -3.79
CA GLY A 198 12.74 15.24 -4.42
C GLY A 198 13.50 16.16 -3.46
N LEU A 199 13.12 16.27 -2.18
CA LEU A 199 13.82 17.14 -1.21
C LEU A 199 15.26 16.74 -0.99
N ASP A 200 15.58 15.45 -0.99
CA ASP A 200 16.91 14.91 -0.80
C ASP A 200 17.83 15.16 -2.01
N ILE A 201 17.39 14.85 -3.22
CA ILE A 201 18.20 14.90 -4.45
C ILE A 201 18.13 16.24 -5.20
N TYR A 202 16.94 16.91 -5.22
CA TYR A 202 16.73 18.17 -5.95
C TYR A 202 16.67 19.41 -5.04
N LYS A 203 16.81 19.24 -3.71
CA LYS A 203 16.69 20.31 -2.67
C LYS A 203 15.35 21.05 -2.68
N LYS A 204 14.34 20.50 -3.38
CA LYS A 204 12.96 21.00 -3.43
C LYS A 204 11.98 19.87 -3.77
N ARG A 205 10.72 20.02 -3.35
CA ARG A 205 9.69 19.06 -3.71
C ARG A 205 9.49 19.02 -5.21
N LYS A 206 9.35 17.81 -5.77
CA LYS A 206 9.24 17.59 -7.22
C LYS A 206 8.07 16.68 -7.59
N LEU A 207 7.15 16.43 -6.66
CA LEU A 207 6.00 15.55 -6.92
C LEU A 207 5.13 16.10 -8.06
N SER A 208 4.81 17.39 -8.08
CA SER A 208 4.05 18.03 -9.17
C SER A 208 4.73 17.83 -10.53
N LYS A 209 6.06 18.07 -10.61
CA LYS A 209 6.81 17.88 -11.85
C LYS A 209 6.87 16.42 -12.31
N LEU A 210 6.99 15.48 -11.36
CA LEU A 210 6.92 14.06 -11.67
C LEU A 210 5.56 13.68 -12.24
N LEU A 211 4.46 14.18 -11.65
CA LEU A 211 3.09 13.93 -12.11
C LEU A 211 2.87 14.47 -13.54
N GLU A 212 3.32 15.69 -13.83
CA GLU A 212 3.28 16.24 -15.19
C GLU A 212 3.95 15.30 -16.19
N ASN A 213 5.20 14.87 -15.90
CA ASN A 213 5.93 13.97 -16.80
C ASN A 213 5.26 12.59 -16.97
N LEU A 214 4.63 12.06 -15.90
CA LEU A 214 3.90 10.80 -15.99
C LEU A 214 2.60 10.93 -16.81
N CYS A 215 1.96 12.09 -16.79
CA CYS A 215 0.77 12.36 -17.58
C CYS A 215 1.04 12.36 -19.10
N GLU A 216 2.27 12.66 -19.53
CA GLU A 216 2.67 12.61 -20.94
C GLU A 216 2.81 11.16 -21.48
N ILE A 217 2.81 10.15 -20.62
CA ILE A 217 3.01 8.76 -21.06
C ILE A 217 1.75 8.24 -21.74
N GLU A 218 1.89 7.84 -22.99
CA GLU A 218 0.83 7.16 -23.72
C GLU A 218 0.51 5.79 -23.11
N GLY A 219 -0.74 5.36 -23.26
CA GLY A 219 -1.20 4.07 -22.71
C GLY A 219 -1.63 4.11 -21.26
N ILE A 220 -1.15 5.05 -20.43
CA ILE A 220 -1.60 5.26 -19.05
C ILE A 220 -2.88 6.11 -19.06
N SER A 221 -3.90 5.61 -18.38
CA SER A 221 -5.21 6.24 -18.24
C SER A 221 -5.46 6.84 -16.86
N TRP A 222 -4.87 6.24 -15.82
CA TRP A 222 -4.99 6.69 -14.42
C TRP A 222 -3.64 6.73 -13.71
N ILE A 223 -3.47 7.77 -12.88
CA ILE A 223 -2.35 7.94 -11.94
C ILE A 223 -2.96 8.23 -10.58
N ARG A 224 -2.67 7.39 -9.59
CA ARG A 224 -3.22 7.48 -8.24
C ARG A 224 -2.14 7.75 -7.21
N LEU A 225 -2.45 8.60 -6.21
CA LEU A 225 -1.53 9.01 -5.16
C LEU A 225 -1.84 8.30 -3.85
N HIS A 226 -0.88 7.54 -3.29
CA HIS A 226 -0.97 6.89 -2.00
C HIS A 226 0.02 7.48 -1.00
N TYR A 227 -0.37 7.53 0.28
CA TYR A 227 0.49 7.89 1.40
C TYR A 227 1.03 9.32 1.36
N ALA A 228 0.13 10.30 1.22
CA ALA A 228 0.47 11.70 1.39
C ALA A 228 0.57 12.07 2.88
N TYR A 229 1.47 12.97 3.24
CA TYR A 229 1.59 13.45 4.62
C TYR A 229 0.93 14.83 4.77
N PRO A 230 0.12 15.05 5.84
CA PRO A 230 -0.68 16.28 5.94
C PRO A 230 0.16 17.54 6.20
N ASN A 231 1.18 17.45 7.07
CA ASN A 231 1.96 18.65 7.41
C ASN A 231 2.96 19.00 6.31
N GLY A 232 2.78 20.19 5.74
CA GLY A 232 3.58 20.69 4.64
C GLY A 232 3.25 20.01 3.30
N PHE A 233 1.99 19.62 3.08
CA PHE A 233 1.54 19.09 1.79
C PHE A 233 1.79 20.13 0.67
N PRO A 234 2.42 19.72 -0.46
CA PRO A 234 2.71 20.64 -1.57
C PRO A 234 1.44 20.95 -2.36
N LEU A 235 0.92 22.18 -2.20
CA LEU A 235 -0.36 22.60 -2.78
C LEU A 235 -0.35 22.70 -4.31
N ASP A 236 0.83 22.81 -4.93
CA ASP A 236 1.01 22.76 -6.39
C ASP A 236 0.58 21.40 -6.99
N VAL A 237 0.64 20.33 -6.21
CA VAL A 237 0.10 19.02 -6.60
C VAL A 237 -1.39 19.09 -6.91
N LEU A 238 -2.17 19.87 -6.14
CA LEU A 238 -3.61 20.03 -6.38
C LEU A 238 -3.91 20.74 -7.71
N ASN A 239 -3.04 21.69 -8.12
CA ASN A 239 -3.19 22.35 -9.41
C ASN A 239 -2.97 21.34 -10.57
N VAL A 240 -1.99 20.45 -10.43
CA VAL A 240 -1.76 19.39 -11.42
C VAL A 240 -2.93 18.40 -11.43
N MET A 241 -3.43 17.99 -10.25
CA MET A 241 -4.59 17.10 -10.15
C MET A 241 -5.84 17.69 -10.84
N SER A 242 -6.10 18.97 -10.64
CA SER A 242 -7.28 19.64 -11.24
C SER A 242 -7.18 19.86 -12.75
N SER A 243 -5.96 19.94 -13.30
CA SER A 243 -5.72 20.20 -14.73
C SER A 243 -5.45 18.96 -15.56
N GLN A 244 -5.09 17.84 -14.94
CA GLN A 244 -4.68 16.61 -15.62
C GLN A 244 -5.71 15.48 -15.45
N PRO A 245 -6.47 15.14 -16.50
CA PRO A 245 -7.56 14.15 -16.39
C PRO A 245 -7.07 12.70 -16.17
N LYS A 246 -5.77 12.44 -16.32
CA LYS A 246 -5.18 11.13 -15.98
C LYS A 246 -4.95 10.95 -14.49
N ILE A 247 -4.89 12.04 -13.70
CA ILE A 247 -4.72 11.93 -12.26
C ILE A 247 -6.09 11.70 -11.63
N CYS A 248 -6.22 10.60 -10.92
CA CYS A 248 -7.45 10.26 -10.21
C CYS A 248 -7.81 11.35 -9.20
N ASN A 249 -9.07 11.75 -9.15
CA ASN A 249 -9.61 12.62 -8.10
C ASN A 249 -9.68 11.87 -6.76
N TYR A 250 -8.51 11.47 -6.27
CA TYR A 250 -8.33 10.62 -5.11
C TYR A 250 -7.04 11.00 -4.37
N ILE A 251 -7.10 11.09 -3.05
CA ILE A 251 -5.95 11.28 -2.20
C ILE A 251 -6.01 10.38 -0.97
N ASP A 252 -4.94 9.61 -0.73
CA ASP A 252 -4.75 8.85 0.51
C ASP A 252 -3.82 9.63 1.44
N ILE A 253 -4.40 10.13 2.55
CA ILE A 253 -3.73 11.01 3.50
C ILE A 253 -4.01 10.56 4.94
N PRO A 254 -3.16 9.70 5.53
CA PRO A 254 -3.30 9.25 6.90
C PRO A 254 -3.18 10.40 7.90
N LEU A 255 -4.27 10.80 8.54
CA LEU A 255 -4.30 11.91 9.51
C LEU A 255 -4.00 11.46 10.92
N GLN A 256 -4.32 10.20 11.24
CA GLN A 256 -4.09 9.46 12.48
C GLN A 256 -5.01 9.86 13.64
N HIS A 257 -5.25 11.14 13.89
CA HIS A 257 -6.17 11.67 14.90
C HIS A 257 -6.59 13.09 14.54
N ILE A 258 -7.44 13.71 15.38
CA ILE A 258 -7.83 15.14 15.24
C ILE A 258 -7.57 15.94 16.51
N SER A 259 -7.58 15.31 17.68
CA SER A 259 -7.33 16.01 18.93
C SER A 259 -5.90 16.53 18.98
N THR A 260 -5.75 17.83 19.23
CA THR A 260 -4.45 18.53 19.10
C THR A 260 -3.38 17.99 20.05
N ASN A 261 -3.75 17.64 21.28
CA ASN A 261 -2.82 17.02 22.25
C ASN A 261 -2.35 15.63 21.79
N ILE A 262 -3.23 14.81 21.25
CA ILE A 262 -2.88 13.49 20.72
C ILE A 262 -2.00 13.62 19.46
N LEU A 263 -2.34 14.53 18.54
CA LEU A 263 -1.50 14.82 17.37
C LEU A 263 -0.11 15.32 17.75
N ALA A 264 0.00 16.12 18.81
CA ALA A 264 1.29 16.57 19.36
C ALA A 264 2.09 15.40 19.93
N SER A 265 1.46 14.52 20.73
CA SER A 265 2.08 13.32 21.27
C SER A 265 2.47 12.31 20.19
N MET A 266 1.68 12.19 19.14
CA MET A 266 1.99 11.43 17.93
C MET A 266 3.10 12.08 17.07
N ARG A 267 3.55 13.29 17.39
CA ARG A 267 4.54 14.08 16.61
C ARG A 267 4.13 14.29 15.15
N ARG A 268 2.82 14.57 14.91
CA ARG A 268 2.31 14.78 13.54
C ARG A 268 2.60 16.17 12.99
N GLY A 269 3.03 17.14 13.80
CA GLY A 269 3.36 18.50 13.39
C GLY A 269 2.15 19.28 12.84
N SER A 270 0.94 18.86 13.18
CA SER A 270 -0.32 19.45 12.74
C SER A 270 -1.30 19.58 13.91
N ASN A 271 -2.38 20.30 13.71
CA ASN A 271 -3.49 20.46 14.65
C ASN A 271 -4.81 20.43 13.88
N ARG A 272 -5.95 20.51 14.61
CA ARG A 272 -7.29 20.44 14.03
C ARG A 272 -7.50 21.50 12.92
N GLU A 273 -7.12 22.75 13.18
CA GLU A 273 -7.34 23.88 12.25
C GLU A 273 -6.57 23.66 10.94
N LYS A 274 -5.30 23.27 11.01
CA LYS A 274 -4.46 22.98 9.84
C LYS A 274 -5.00 21.83 9.02
N ILE A 275 -5.47 20.76 9.67
CA ILE A 275 -6.06 19.60 9.01
C ILE A 275 -7.35 20.00 8.29
N ASN A 276 -8.26 20.71 8.97
CA ASN A 276 -9.51 21.18 8.39
C ASN A 276 -9.26 22.11 7.19
N SER A 277 -8.33 23.05 7.34
CA SER A 277 -7.91 23.95 6.24
C SER A 277 -7.37 23.15 5.03
N LEU A 278 -6.59 22.12 5.27
CA LEU A 278 -6.05 21.27 4.19
C LEU A 278 -7.17 20.50 3.48
N ILE A 279 -8.10 19.89 4.22
CA ILE A 279 -9.25 19.19 3.65
C ILE A 279 -10.13 20.12 2.82
N SER A 280 -10.37 21.35 3.32
CA SER A 280 -11.12 22.36 2.58
C SER A 280 -10.45 22.73 1.26
N LYS A 281 -9.11 22.91 1.26
CA LYS A 281 -8.34 23.17 0.04
C LYS A 281 -8.39 22.01 -0.95
N PHE A 282 -8.40 20.76 -0.49
CA PHE A 282 -8.57 19.60 -1.37
C PHE A 282 -9.91 19.67 -2.10
N ARG A 283 -11.00 19.89 -1.36
CA ARG A 283 -12.36 19.95 -1.92
C ARG A 283 -12.60 21.16 -2.82
N GLU A 284 -11.97 22.27 -2.50
CA GLU A 284 -12.03 23.51 -3.30
C GLU A 284 -11.26 23.37 -4.61
N LYS A 285 -10.02 22.89 -4.55
CA LYS A 285 -9.10 22.81 -5.70
C LYS A 285 -9.41 21.66 -6.64
N VAL A 286 -9.91 20.56 -6.10
CA VAL A 286 -10.23 19.33 -6.85
C VAL A 286 -11.68 18.95 -6.54
N PRO A 287 -12.68 19.56 -7.21
CA PRO A 287 -14.09 19.23 -6.97
C PRO A 287 -14.38 17.75 -7.16
N GLY A 288 -15.08 17.15 -6.20
CA GLY A 288 -15.41 15.72 -6.23
C GLY A 288 -14.29 14.78 -5.76
N ILE A 289 -13.17 15.30 -5.26
CA ILE A 289 -12.06 14.47 -4.75
C ILE A 289 -12.54 13.50 -3.67
N ALA A 290 -12.17 12.22 -3.84
CA ALA A 290 -12.32 11.21 -2.79
C ALA A 290 -11.13 11.30 -1.83
N ILE A 291 -11.42 11.55 -0.57
CA ILE A 291 -10.40 11.61 0.49
C ILE A 291 -10.44 10.31 1.27
N ARG A 292 -9.36 9.53 1.14
CA ARG A 292 -9.07 8.39 1.99
C ARG A 292 -8.18 8.82 3.15
N SER A 293 -8.52 8.36 4.35
CA SER A 293 -7.69 8.62 5.52
C SER A 293 -7.56 7.38 6.41
N THR A 294 -6.66 7.49 7.35
CA THR A 294 -6.43 6.47 8.38
C THR A 294 -6.35 7.15 9.73
N VAL A 295 -6.95 6.55 10.75
CA VAL A 295 -6.87 7.01 12.14
C VAL A 295 -6.43 5.86 13.04
N ILE A 296 -5.83 6.22 14.19
CA ILE A 296 -5.41 5.31 15.25
C ILE A 296 -6.23 5.64 16.48
N VAL A 297 -6.80 4.60 17.10
CA VAL A 297 -7.52 4.70 18.38
C VAL A 297 -6.76 3.99 19.49
N GLY A 298 -6.90 4.46 20.73
CA GLY A 298 -6.21 3.90 21.88
C GLY A 298 -4.73 4.23 21.94
N PHE A 299 -4.31 5.36 21.36
CA PHE A 299 -2.96 5.88 21.53
C PHE A 299 -2.73 6.28 23.01
N PRO A 300 -1.51 6.10 23.58
CA PRO A 300 -1.21 6.49 24.95
C PRO A 300 -1.68 7.90 25.31
N GLY A 301 -2.46 8.03 26.37
CA GLY A 301 -3.08 9.29 26.81
C GLY A 301 -4.33 9.71 26.04
N GLU A 302 -4.89 8.88 25.15
CA GLU A 302 -6.16 9.17 24.49
C GLU A 302 -7.33 8.99 25.46
N THR A 303 -7.87 10.11 25.96
CA THR A 303 -9.03 10.11 26.85
C THR A 303 -10.33 9.79 26.11
N LYS A 304 -11.42 9.63 26.86
CA LYS A 304 -12.76 9.48 26.29
C LYS A 304 -13.17 10.71 25.48
N GLU A 305 -12.83 11.90 25.98
CA GLU A 305 -13.14 13.18 25.35
C GLU A 305 -12.39 13.32 24.00
N ASN A 306 -11.12 12.92 23.96
CA ASN A 306 -10.34 12.91 22.70
C ASN A 306 -10.95 11.96 21.66
N PHE A 307 -11.39 10.77 22.11
CA PHE A 307 -12.06 9.82 21.22
C PHE A 307 -13.44 10.30 20.77
N ASP A 308 -14.25 10.92 21.63
CA ASP A 308 -15.54 11.49 21.26
C ASP A 308 -15.36 12.69 20.31
N GLU A 309 -14.33 13.52 20.50
CA GLU A 309 -13.92 14.57 19.55
C GLU A 309 -13.61 13.96 18.15
N LEU A 310 -12.83 12.88 18.09
CA LEU A 310 -12.52 12.19 16.85
C LEU A 310 -13.79 11.67 16.15
N CYS A 311 -14.69 11.03 16.90
CA CYS A 311 -15.94 10.52 16.35
C CYS A 311 -16.82 11.64 15.77
N ASN A 312 -16.94 12.77 16.48
CA ASN A 312 -17.74 13.90 16.02
C ASN A 312 -17.14 14.56 14.78
N TRP A 313 -15.82 14.70 14.76
CA TRP A 313 -15.11 15.24 13.61
C TRP A 313 -15.27 14.35 12.36
N ILE A 314 -15.22 13.02 12.48
CA ILE A 314 -15.44 12.11 11.35
C ILE A 314 -16.86 12.26 10.78
N LYS A 315 -17.88 12.43 11.65
CA LYS A 315 -19.25 12.71 11.22
C LYS A 315 -19.39 14.06 10.49
N GLU A 316 -18.61 15.07 10.89
CA GLU A 316 -18.56 16.39 10.28
C GLU A 316 -17.87 16.33 8.90
N ILE A 317 -16.67 15.75 8.84
CA ILE A 317 -15.84 15.73 7.63
C ILE A 317 -16.40 14.77 6.58
N LYS A 318 -16.97 13.63 6.97
CA LYS A 318 -17.53 12.62 6.07
C LYS A 318 -16.50 12.17 5.03
N PHE A 319 -15.47 11.46 5.50
CA PHE A 319 -14.46 10.87 4.60
C PHE A 319 -15.11 9.91 3.60
N ASP A 320 -14.55 9.84 2.38
CA ASP A 320 -15.00 8.91 1.36
C ASP A 320 -14.56 7.49 1.71
N ARG A 321 -13.34 7.36 2.21
CA ARG A 321 -12.74 6.12 2.71
C ARG A 321 -12.02 6.40 4.01
N LEU A 322 -12.21 5.53 5.01
CA LEU A 322 -11.53 5.65 6.29
C LEU A 322 -11.17 4.26 6.82
N GLY A 323 -9.90 4.08 7.10
CA GLY A 323 -9.39 2.97 7.90
C GLY A 323 -9.20 3.38 9.36
N CYS A 324 -9.47 2.47 10.28
CA CYS A 324 -9.18 2.65 11.70
C CYS A 324 -8.33 1.50 12.21
N PHE A 325 -7.25 1.82 12.94
CA PHE A 325 -6.38 0.84 13.55
C PHE A 325 -6.31 1.07 15.07
N LYS A 326 -6.14 -0.02 15.80
CA LYS A 326 -5.73 0.08 17.22
C LYS A 326 -4.27 0.52 17.28
N TYR A 327 -3.92 1.31 18.28
CA TYR A 327 -2.51 1.55 18.58
C TYR A 327 -1.80 0.24 18.87
N SER A 328 -0.67 0.02 18.22
CA SER A 328 0.25 -1.08 18.47
C SER A 328 1.47 -0.52 19.20
N HIS A 329 1.81 -1.11 20.34
CA HIS A 329 2.90 -0.68 21.20
C HIS A 329 4.23 -1.22 20.69
N GLU A 330 4.78 -0.55 19.68
CA GLU A 330 5.93 -1.02 18.91
C GLU A 330 7.26 -0.64 19.54
N GLU A 331 8.08 -1.64 19.81
CA GLU A 331 9.42 -1.51 20.39
C GLU A 331 10.31 -0.55 19.59
N ASN A 332 11.23 0.12 20.29
CA ASN A 332 12.19 1.07 19.70
C ASN A 332 11.54 2.28 19.01
N THR A 333 10.22 2.49 19.17
CA THR A 333 9.56 3.74 18.79
C THR A 333 9.53 4.71 19.97
N TYR A 334 9.37 6.01 19.70
CA TYR A 334 9.26 6.97 20.79
C TYR A 334 8.03 6.71 21.68
N ALA A 335 6.90 6.32 21.08
CA ALA A 335 5.66 6.05 21.80
C ALA A 335 5.74 4.80 22.68
N PHE A 336 6.71 3.91 22.46
CA PHE A 336 6.97 2.77 23.33
C PHE A 336 7.37 3.19 24.76
N ASN A 337 7.98 4.37 24.91
CA ASN A 337 8.33 4.91 26.22
C ASN A 337 7.15 5.58 26.94
N LEU A 338 6.00 5.71 26.30
CA LEU A 338 4.77 6.19 26.92
C LEU A 338 4.04 5.01 27.56
N LYS A 339 3.33 5.29 28.66
CA LYS A 339 2.50 4.26 29.28
C LYS A 339 1.33 3.93 28.35
N ASP A 340 1.19 2.67 27.92
CA ASP A 340 0.02 2.19 27.18
C ASP A 340 -1.16 2.03 28.16
N ASP A 341 -1.86 3.12 28.40
CA ASP A 341 -2.88 3.27 29.43
C ASP A 341 -4.32 3.01 28.94
N VAL A 342 -4.49 2.71 27.64
CA VAL A 342 -5.79 2.34 27.08
C VAL A 342 -5.87 0.81 26.93
N PRO A 343 -6.71 0.11 27.71
CA PRO A 343 -6.81 -1.35 27.65
C PRO A 343 -7.27 -1.84 26.27
N ASP A 344 -6.83 -3.02 25.86
CA ASP A 344 -7.16 -3.62 24.56
C ASP A 344 -8.67 -3.74 24.31
N LYS A 345 -9.44 -4.08 25.35
CA LYS A 345 -10.91 -4.10 25.29
C LYS A 345 -11.48 -2.74 24.87
N GLU A 346 -10.92 -1.66 25.42
CA GLU A 346 -11.35 -0.30 25.08
C GLU A 346 -10.88 0.11 23.70
N LYS A 347 -9.64 -0.26 23.28
CA LYS A 347 -9.16 -0.06 21.91
C LYS A 347 -10.11 -0.72 20.90
N ASN A 348 -10.51 -1.98 21.13
CA ASN A 348 -11.46 -2.70 20.29
C ASN A 348 -12.83 -1.99 20.24
N ARG A 349 -13.37 -1.59 21.38
CA ARG A 349 -14.64 -0.86 21.48
C ARG A 349 -14.62 0.46 20.68
N ARG A 350 -13.50 1.20 20.77
CA ARG A 350 -13.31 2.46 20.02
C ARG A 350 -13.25 2.20 18.51
N LEU A 351 -12.50 1.20 18.10
CA LEU A 351 -12.41 0.78 16.70
C LEU A 351 -13.79 0.43 16.13
N ASP A 352 -14.53 -0.44 16.81
CA ASP A 352 -15.86 -0.88 16.36
C ASP A 352 -16.85 0.29 16.27
N LYS A 353 -16.86 1.18 17.28
CA LYS A 353 -17.72 2.38 17.29
C LYS A 353 -17.41 3.29 16.10
N LEU A 354 -16.13 3.54 15.84
CA LEU A 354 -15.70 4.42 14.78
C LEU A 354 -15.99 3.82 13.39
N MET A 355 -15.74 2.52 13.21
CA MET A 355 -16.03 1.84 11.95
C MET A 355 -17.53 1.76 11.65
N LYS A 356 -18.40 1.63 12.67
CA LYS A 356 -19.85 1.77 12.49
C LYS A 356 -20.25 3.17 12.00
N ILE A 357 -19.64 4.23 12.53
CA ILE A 357 -19.86 5.60 12.05
C ILE A 357 -19.47 5.72 10.58
N GLN A 358 -18.28 5.21 10.23
CA GLN A 358 -17.80 5.29 8.84
C GLN A 358 -18.64 4.43 7.87
N ALA A 359 -19.11 3.27 8.29
CA ALA A 359 -20.01 2.44 7.50
C ALA A 359 -21.29 3.20 7.10
N ASN A 360 -21.91 3.91 8.04
CA ASN A 360 -23.07 4.75 7.78
C ASN A 360 -22.75 5.89 6.80
N ILE A 361 -21.62 6.58 6.99
CA ILE A 361 -21.16 7.65 6.09
C ILE A 361 -20.92 7.10 4.67
N SER A 362 -20.26 5.94 4.55
CA SER A 362 -20.00 5.29 3.26
C SER A 362 -21.32 4.96 2.55
N HIS A 363 -22.27 4.36 3.26
CA HIS A 363 -23.58 4.03 2.71
C HIS A 363 -24.36 5.26 2.24
N GLU A 364 -24.40 6.33 3.05
CA GLU A 364 -25.03 7.60 2.65
C GLU A 364 -24.41 8.17 1.38
N LYS A 365 -23.07 8.23 1.32
CA LYS A 365 -22.34 8.71 0.15
C LYS A 365 -22.57 7.83 -1.09
N ASN A 366 -22.63 6.53 -0.92
CA ASN A 366 -22.92 5.60 -2.02
C ASN A 366 -24.34 5.76 -2.55
N LYS A 367 -25.35 5.98 -1.69
CA LYS A 367 -26.72 6.29 -2.13
C LYS A 367 -26.79 7.53 -3.03
N LEU A 368 -25.98 8.55 -2.77
CA LEU A 368 -25.93 9.77 -3.60
C LEU A 368 -25.34 9.54 -5.00
N LYS A 369 -24.75 8.36 -5.26
CA LYS A 369 -24.23 7.98 -6.57
C LYS A 369 -25.26 7.25 -7.44
N ILE A 370 -26.37 6.77 -6.89
CA ILE A 370 -27.43 6.09 -7.65
C ILE A 370 -27.93 6.98 -8.77
N GLY A 371 -28.06 6.41 -9.97
CA GLY A 371 -28.46 7.13 -11.20
C GLY A 371 -27.32 7.88 -11.90
N LYS A 372 -26.19 8.10 -11.25
CA LYS A 372 -25.02 8.77 -11.87
C LYS A 372 -24.19 7.83 -12.71
N LYS A 373 -23.50 8.40 -13.70
CA LYS A 373 -22.60 7.68 -14.60
C LYS A 373 -21.16 7.81 -14.11
N PHE A 374 -20.40 6.70 -14.19
CA PHE A 374 -18.99 6.65 -13.85
C PHE A 374 -18.19 5.87 -14.88
N LYS A 375 -16.92 6.29 -15.10
CA LYS A 375 -15.92 5.49 -15.79
C LYS A 375 -15.38 4.45 -14.80
N VAL A 376 -15.42 3.18 -15.15
CA VAL A 376 -15.01 2.05 -14.30
C VAL A 376 -13.93 1.25 -15.02
N CYS A 377 -12.84 0.93 -14.33
CA CYS A 377 -11.85 -0.04 -14.75
C CYS A 377 -12.28 -1.43 -14.25
N ILE A 378 -12.32 -2.42 -15.13
CA ILE A 378 -12.68 -3.80 -14.78
C ILE A 378 -11.43 -4.53 -14.31
N ASP A 379 -11.35 -4.85 -13.02
CA ASP A 379 -10.14 -5.46 -12.43
C ASP A 379 -10.16 -6.99 -12.52
N ARG A 380 -11.30 -7.62 -12.19
CA ARG A 380 -11.41 -9.08 -12.11
C ARG A 380 -12.81 -9.58 -12.40
N SER A 381 -12.90 -10.89 -12.55
CA SER A 381 -14.15 -11.63 -12.70
C SER A 381 -14.32 -12.53 -11.46
N GLU A 382 -15.43 -12.37 -10.74
CA GLU A 382 -15.68 -13.06 -9.48
C GLU A 382 -17.15 -13.52 -9.42
N GLY A 383 -17.38 -14.83 -9.29
CA GLY A 383 -18.73 -15.39 -9.30
C GLY A 383 -19.54 -14.90 -10.53
N ASN A 384 -20.71 -14.33 -10.28
CA ASN A 384 -21.63 -13.82 -11.31
C ASN A 384 -21.34 -12.36 -11.71
N TYR A 385 -20.26 -11.76 -11.22
CA TYR A 385 -19.96 -10.35 -11.43
C TYR A 385 -18.60 -10.12 -12.11
N TYR A 386 -18.53 -9.07 -12.90
CA TYR A 386 -17.30 -8.32 -13.14
C TYR A 386 -17.14 -7.31 -12.00
N VAL A 387 -15.97 -7.27 -11.42
CA VAL A 387 -15.62 -6.35 -10.33
C VAL A 387 -14.68 -5.30 -10.87
N GLY A 388 -15.05 -4.05 -10.72
CA GLY A 388 -14.24 -2.93 -11.17
C GLY A 388 -14.20 -1.80 -10.14
N ARG A 389 -13.54 -0.72 -10.48
CA ARG A 389 -13.35 0.47 -9.61
C ARG A 389 -13.57 1.74 -10.39
N THR A 390 -13.99 2.79 -9.67
CA THR A 390 -13.95 4.16 -10.18
C THR A 390 -12.58 4.81 -9.91
N GLU A 391 -12.36 6.01 -10.45
CA GLU A 391 -11.19 6.82 -10.09
C GLU A 391 -11.11 7.17 -8.59
N HIS A 392 -12.20 7.03 -7.86
CA HIS A 392 -12.31 7.32 -6.42
C HIS A 392 -11.95 6.13 -5.52
N ASP A 393 -11.51 5.02 -6.11
CA ASP A 393 -11.31 3.75 -5.39
C ASP A 393 -9.98 3.10 -5.77
N SER A 394 -9.15 2.79 -4.77
CA SER A 394 -7.90 2.06 -4.94
C SER A 394 -8.14 0.55 -4.90
N PRO A 395 -7.39 -0.25 -5.68
CA PRO A 395 -7.52 -1.70 -5.62
C PRO A 395 -7.24 -2.24 -4.20
N ASP A 396 -7.93 -3.31 -3.85
CA ASP A 396 -7.76 -4.13 -2.64
C ASP A 396 -8.13 -3.45 -1.31
N VAL A 397 -8.21 -2.12 -1.26
CA VAL A 397 -8.41 -1.38 0.00
C VAL A 397 -9.66 -0.49 0.03
N ASP A 398 -10.30 -0.24 -1.12
CA ASP A 398 -11.47 0.62 -1.23
C ASP A 398 -12.67 -0.14 -1.83
N ASN A 399 -13.70 0.60 -2.23
CA ASN A 399 -14.97 0.03 -2.67
C ASN A 399 -14.89 -0.50 -4.11
N ASN A 400 -15.75 -1.48 -4.41
CA ASN A 400 -15.89 -2.05 -5.73
C ASN A 400 -17.16 -1.56 -6.43
N VAL A 401 -17.17 -1.69 -7.76
CA VAL A 401 -18.35 -1.59 -8.62
C VAL A 401 -18.62 -2.96 -9.20
N LEU A 402 -19.82 -3.50 -8.94
CA LEU A 402 -20.25 -4.82 -9.33
C LEU A 402 -21.17 -4.73 -10.57
N LEU A 403 -20.78 -5.41 -11.67
CA LEU A 403 -21.55 -5.52 -12.89
C LEU A 403 -21.93 -6.98 -13.15
N GLU A 404 -23.21 -7.29 -13.35
CA GLU A 404 -23.65 -8.64 -13.65
C GLU A 404 -23.14 -9.14 -15.00
N LYS A 405 -22.58 -10.35 -15.05
CA LYS A 405 -22.06 -10.99 -16.27
C LYS A 405 -23.13 -11.29 -17.33
N ARG A 406 -24.40 -11.37 -16.94
CA ARG A 406 -25.51 -11.64 -17.87
C ARG A 406 -25.65 -10.63 -19.00
N LYS A 407 -25.05 -9.45 -18.87
CA LYS A 407 -25.18 -8.32 -19.82
C LYS A 407 -24.04 -8.24 -20.85
N GLY A 408 -23.20 -9.26 -20.97
CA GLY A 408 -22.16 -9.35 -22.00
C GLY A 408 -20.75 -9.58 -21.47
N TYR A 409 -19.81 -9.84 -22.39
CA TYR A 409 -18.40 -10.04 -22.08
C TYR A 409 -17.69 -8.70 -21.89
N LEU A 410 -16.98 -8.56 -20.76
CA LEU A 410 -16.08 -7.44 -20.48
C LEU A 410 -14.63 -7.93 -20.36
N ARG A 411 -13.74 -7.28 -21.11
CA ARG A 411 -12.31 -7.58 -21.02
C ARG A 411 -11.74 -7.02 -19.72
N LEU A 412 -11.01 -7.84 -18.96
CA LEU A 412 -10.28 -7.37 -17.78
C LEU A 412 -9.26 -6.30 -18.17
N GLY A 413 -9.14 -5.25 -17.36
CA GLY A 413 -8.33 -4.07 -17.64
C GLY A 413 -8.96 -3.07 -18.61
N SER A 414 -10.18 -3.30 -19.10
CA SER A 414 -10.89 -2.31 -19.92
C SER A 414 -11.58 -1.27 -19.05
N PHE A 415 -11.75 -0.07 -19.63
CA PHE A 415 -12.57 0.99 -19.05
C PHE A 415 -13.93 1.00 -19.73
N VAL A 416 -14.98 1.03 -18.92
CA VAL A 416 -16.37 1.08 -19.36
C VAL A 416 -17.12 2.22 -18.70
N GLN A 417 -18.16 2.74 -19.39
CA GLN A 417 -19.12 3.66 -18.78
C GLN A 417 -20.24 2.86 -18.14
N VAL A 418 -20.55 3.18 -16.89
CA VAL A 418 -21.60 2.51 -16.14
C VAL A 418 -22.53 3.51 -15.49
N LYS A 419 -23.79 3.10 -15.25
CA LYS A 419 -24.74 3.83 -14.43
C LYS A 419 -24.95 3.06 -13.13
N ILE A 420 -24.82 3.73 -12.00
CA ILE A 420 -25.05 3.11 -10.68
C ILE A 420 -26.53 2.84 -10.50
N THR A 421 -26.88 1.61 -10.19
CA THR A 421 -28.27 1.16 -10.01
C THR A 421 -28.63 0.94 -8.55
N ASN A 422 -27.66 0.56 -7.70
CA ASN A 422 -27.88 0.32 -6.27
C ASN A 422 -26.60 0.60 -5.47
N ALA A 423 -26.77 0.84 -4.18
CA ALA A 423 -25.70 1.13 -3.24
C ALA A 423 -25.72 0.17 -2.06
N LEU A 424 -24.61 -0.53 -1.85
CA LEU A 424 -24.34 -1.31 -0.66
C LEU A 424 -23.61 -0.44 0.38
N THR A 425 -23.27 -0.98 1.53
CA THR A 425 -22.53 -0.24 2.58
C THR A 425 -21.22 0.30 2.04
N TYR A 426 -20.46 -0.51 1.34
CA TYR A 426 -19.17 -0.14 0.76
C TYR A 426 -19.20 -0.21 -0.78
N ASP A 427 -19.81 -1.20 -1.40
CA ASP A 427 -19.78 -1.41 -2.84
C ASP A 427 -20.98 -0.79 -3.57
N LEU A 428 -20.87 -0.70 -4.89
CA LEU A 428 -21.90 -0.19 -5.79
C LEU A 428 -22.32 -1.28 -6.77
N MET A 429 -23.63 -1.35 -7.09
CA MET A 429 -24.15 -2.12 -8.20
C MET A 429 -24.30 -1.20 -9.41
N ALA A 430 -23.98 -1.70 -10.60
CA ALA A 430 -24.03 -0.88 -11.79
C ALA A 430 -24.47 -1.67 -13.03
N GLU A 431 -24.88 -0.94 -14.07
CA GLU A 431 -25.15 -1.46 -15.40
C GLU A 431 -24.37 -0.67 -16.46
N LEU A 432 -24.08 -1.32 -17.60
CA LEU A 432 -23.43 -0.67 -18.74
C LEU A 432 -24.37 0.41 -19.34
N VAL A 433 -23.75 1.50 -19.83
CA VAL A 433 -24.45 2.60 -20.50
C VAL A 433 -24.15 2.56 -21.98
#